data_f4f4e86a5a0185cfa388f102c601ebd7
#
_entry.id   f4f4e86a5a0185cfa388f102c601ebd7
#
_cell.length_a   1.000
_cell.length_b   1.000
_cell.length_c   1.000
_cell.angle_alpha   90.00
_cell.angle_beta   90.00
_cell.angle_gamma   90.00
#
_symmetry.space_group_name_H-M   'P 1'
#
loop_
_entity.id
_entity.type
_entity.pdbx_description
1 polymer ?
#
loop_
_entity_poly.entity_id
_entity_poly.type
_entity_poly.pdbx_seq_one_letter_code
_entity_poly.pdbx_strand_id
1 'polypeptide(L)'
;MPLMEKEHYTIKDIYALPEGERAELIDGQMYMMSPPGRRHQWLSTYLLTEISLYIRSKKGTCEVYAAPFGVFLKNEKGEDDYLEPDIVVVCDLEKLDEKGCHGAPDWVIEIVSPSSKKRDYLKKAAIYMEQGVREYWIVDPMREVTVVYKSEEEGFPVIHKFGEPIKVGIYEDFEITIK
;
A
#
# COMPACT_ATOMS: atom_id res chain seq x y z
N MET A 1 -21.54 -13.49 -15.65
CA MET A 1 -20.67 -14.15 -16.64
C MET A 1 -19.29 -14.32 -16.01
N PRO A 2 -18.71 -15.53 -15.98
CA PRO A 2 -17.34 -15.63 -15.51
C PRO A 2 -16.45 -14.80 -16.46
N LEU A 3 -15.54 -14.00 -15.88
CA LEU A 3 -14.52 -13.31 -16.66
C LEU A 3 -13.76 -14.36 -17.47
N MET A 4 -13.70 -14.21 -18.78
CA MET A 4 -12.85 -15.09 -19.61
C MET A 4 -11.42 -14.87 -19.11
N GLU A 5 -10.76 -15.95 -18.71
CA GLU A 5 -9.33 -15.88 -18.36
C GLU A 5 -8.57 -15.38 -19.59
N LYS A 6 -7.94 -14.22 -19.43
CA LYS A 6 -7.04 -13.64 -20.41
C LYS A 6 -5.62 -13.99 -20.03
N GLU A 7 -4.76 -14.19 -21.01
CA GLU A 7 -3.31 -14.36 -20.79
C GLU A 7 -2.67 -13.07 -20.22
N HIS A 8 -3.27 -11.90 -20.51
CA HIS A 8 -2.77 -10.60 -20.12
C HIS A 8 -3.92 -9.60 -19.92
N TYR A 9 -3.97 -9.01 -18.75
CA TYR A 9 -4.93 -7.98 -18.37
C TYR A 9 -4.30 -6.60 -18.45
N THR A 10 -5.14 -5.57 -18.52
CA THR A 10 -4.76 -4.16 -18.62
C THR A 10 -5.59 -3.33 -17.65
N ILE A 11 -5.24 -2.06 -17.47
CA ILE A 11 -6.01 -1.13 -16.64
C ILE A 11 -7.48 -0.98 -17.10
N LYS A 12 -7.75 -1.20 -18.40
CA LYS A 12 -9.12 -1.18 -18.92
C LYS A 12 -9.96 -2.33 -18.36
N ASP A 13 -9.34 -3.46 -18.08
CA ASP A 13 -10.01 -4.62 -17.49
C ASP A 13 -10.36 -4.35 -16.00
N ILE A 14 -9.51 -3.61 -15.30
CA ILE A 14 -9.81 -3.13 -13.93
C ILE A 14 -11.05 -2.25 -13.94
N TYR A 15 -11.11 -1.27 -14.85
CA TYR A 15 -12.27 -0.36 -14.96
C TYR A 15 -13.55 -1.04 -15.49
N ALA A 16 -13.42 -2.21 -16.10
CA ALA A 16 -14.57 -2.99 -16.59
C ALA A 16 -15.11 -3.99 -15.55
N LEU A 17 -14.52 -4.06 -14.36
CA LEU A 17 -15.02 -4.93 -13.30
C LEU A 17 -16.47 -4.54 -12.91
N PRO A 18 -17.31 -5.51 -12.55
CA PRO A 18 -18.63 -5.25 -12.02
C PRO A 18 -18.59 -4.35 -10.77
N GLU A 19 -19.66 -3.58 -10.56
CA GLU A 19 -19.79 -2.75 -9.36
C GLU A 19 -19.62 -3.56 -8.08
N GLY A 20 -18.75 -3.08 -7.18
CA GLY A 20 -18.41 -3.75 -5.93
C GLY A 20 -17.27 -4.77 -6.03
N GLU A 21 -16.81 -5.13 -7.22
CA GLU A 21 -15.62 -5.94 -7.42
C GLU A 21 -14.36 -5.06 -7.53
N ARG A 22 -13.29 -5.52 -6.89
CA ARG A 22 -12.00 -4.83 -6.87
C ARG A 22 -10.89 -5.81 -7.18
N ALA A 23 -9.88 -5.36 -7.89
CA ALA A 23 -8.68 -6.14 -8.18
C ALA A 23 -7.45 -5.25 -8.28
N GLU A 24 -6.31 -5.84 -8.07
CA GLU A 24 -5.00 -5.27 -8.42
C GLU A 24 -4.50 -5.88 -9.73
N LEU A 25 -3.72 -5.12 -10.46
CA LEU A 25 -3.07 -5.53 -11.70
C LEU A 25 -1.56 -5.45 -11.52
N ILE A 26 -0.87 -6.56 -11.64
CA ILE A 26 0.59 -6.65 -11.49
C ILE A 26 1.13 -7.50 -12.65
N ASP A 27 2.01 -6.96 -13.47
CA ASP A 27 2.62 -7.63 -14.63
C ASP A 27 1.57 -8.30 -15.54
N GLY A 28 0.47 -7.60 -15.80
CA GLY A 28 -0.64 -8.11 -16.61
C GLY A 28 -1.46 -9.23 -15.97
N GLN A 29 -1.23 -9.52 -14.69
CA GLN A 29 -2.02 -10.49 -13.93
C GLN A 29 -3.01 -9.76 -13.01
N MET A 30 -4.27 -10.19 -13.05
CA MET A 30 -5.34 -9.63 -12.22
C MET A 30 -5.49 -10.42 -10.92
N TYR A 31 -5.45 -9.72 -9.79
CA TYR A 31 -5.60 -10.29 -8.44
C TYR A 31 -6.87 -9.73 -7.80
N MET A 32 -7.95 -10.55 -7.79
CA MET A 32 -9.20 -10.15 -7.15
C MET A 32 -9.00 -9.94 -5.66
N MET A 33 -9.62 -8.88 -5.13
CA MET A 33 -9.57 -8.52 -3.71
C MET A 33 -10.82 -9.02 -2.99
N SER A 34 -10.63 -9.52 -1.78
CA SER A 34 -11.72 -9.94 -0.90
C SER A 34 -12.00 -8.86 0.14
N PRO A 35 -13.25 -8.76 0.64
CA PRO A 35 -13.57 -7.86 1.75
C PRO A 35 -12.68 -8.13 2.96
N PRO A 36 -12.13 -7.08 3.59
CA PRO A 36 -11.25 -7.25 4.75
C PRO A 36 -12.01 -7.69 6.00
N GLY A 37 -11.33 -8.46 6.86
CA GLY A 37 -11.86 -8.87 8.14
C GLY A 37 -11.81 -7.76 9.21
N ARG A 38 -12.48 -7.98 10.35
CA ARG A 38 -12.61 -7.00 11.44
C ARG A 38 -11.25 -6.48 11.97
N ARG A 39 -10.27 -7.37 12.20
CA ARG A 39 -8.94 -6.98 12.71
C ARG A 39 -8.20 -6.11 11.71
N HIS A 40 -8.25 -6.46 10.43
CA HIS A 40 -7.68 -5.69 9.35
C HIS A 40 -8.28 -4.26 9.31
N GLN A 41 -9.60 -4.15 9.33
CA GLN A 41 -10.28 -2.84 9.32
C GLN A 41 -9.94 -1.99 10.55
N TRP A 42 -9.83 -2.62 11.74
CA TRP A 42 -9.44 -1.91 12.94
C TRP A 42 -8.03 -1.33 12.82
N LEU A 43 -7.07 -2.13 12.33
CA LEU A 43 -5.69 -1.70 12.11
C LEU A 43 -5.61 -0.59 11.06
N SER A 44 -6.36 -0.72 9.95
CA SER A 44 -6.43 0.31 8.92
C SER A 44 -6.94 1.63 9.49
N THR A 45 -8.04 1.61 10.23
CA THR A 45 -8.60 2.80 10.88
C THR A 45 -7.64 3.40 11.89
N TYR A 46 -7.01 2.58 12.73
CA TYR A 46 -6.04 3.04 13.72
C TYR A 46 -4.85 3.75 13.05
N LEU A 47 -4.19 3.10 12.10
CA LEU A 47 -3.03 3.65 11.41
C LEU A 47 -3.36 4.92 10.63
N LEU A 48 -4.48 4.90 9.90
CA LEU A 48 -4.96 6.08 9.16
C LEU A 48 -5.18 7.27 10.10
N THR A 49 -5.77 7.02 11.27
CA THR A 49 -6.04 8.07 12.27
C THR A 49 -4.75 8.65 12.83
N GLU A 50 -3.80 7.82 13.26
CA GLU A 50 -2.51 8.28 13.79
C GLU A 50 -1.74 9.12 12.76
N ILE A 51 -1.68 8.66 11.52
CA ILE A 51 -0.99 9.38 10.43
C ILE A 51 -1.68 10.70 10.12
N SER A 52 -3.00 10.68 9.98
CA SER A 52 -3.79 11.89 9.69
C SER A 52 -3.66 12.95 10.80
N LEU A 53 -3.72 12.54 12.06
CA LEU A 53 -3.54 13.44 13.21
C LEU A 53 -2.14 14.05 13.22
N TYR A 54 -1.12 13.25 12.96
CA TYR A 54 0.26 13.74 12.89
C TYR A 54 0.41 14.79 11.77
N ILE A 55 0.02 14.48 10.53
CA ILE A 55 0.13 15.41 9.39
C ILE A 55 -0.59 16.73 9.71
N ARG A 56 -1.81 16.66 10.25
CA ARG A 56 -2.61 17.85 10.61
C ARG A 56 -1.96 18.65 11.74
N SER A 57 -1.40 18.00 12.74
CA SER A 57 -0.74 18.68 13.87
C SER A 57 0.50 19.47 13.44
N LYS A 58 1.20 18.98 12.45
CA LYS A 58 2.40 19.62 11.88
C LYS A 58 2.09 20.62 10.77
N LYS A 59 0.81 20.78 10.41
CA LYS A 59 0.39 21.55 9.21
C LYS A 59 1.14 21.10 7.95
N GLY A 60 1.42 19.80 7.86
CA GLY A 60 2.11 19.19 6.73
C GLY A 60 1.27 19.24 5.46
N THR A 61 1.94 19.21 4.32
CA THR A 61 1.31 19.24 3.00
C THR A 61 1.02 17.85 2.44
N CYS A 62 1.57 16.78 3.05
CA CYS A 62 1.28 15.42 2.63
C CYS A 62 -0.19 15.07 2.87
N GLU A 63 -0.73 14.24 1.99
CA GLU A 63 -2.07 13.69 2.13
C GLU A 63 -2.00 12.18 2.40
N VAL A 64 -2.95 11.66 3.19
CA VAL A 64 -3.05 10.23 3.52
C VAL A 64 -4.39 9.69 3.05
N TYR A 65 -4.35 8.53 2.38
CA TYR A 65 -5.52 7.87 1.82
C TYR A 65 -5.61 6.42 2.30
N ALA A 66 -6.83 5.95 2.53
CA ALA A 66 -7.13 4.55 2.77
C ALA A 66 -7.73 3.90 1.52
N ALA A 67 -7.57 2.57 1.39
CA ALA A 67 -8.25 1.81 0.36
C ALA A 67 -9.79 1.98 0.41
N PRO A 68 -10.47 2.01 -0.76
CA PRO A 68 -9.91 1.88 -2.10
C PRO A 68 -9.27 3.17 -2.61
N PHE A 69 -8.00 3.12 -2.92
CA PHE A 69 -7.28 4.25 -3.51
C PHE A 69 -6.21 3.71 -4.47
N GLY A 70 -6.31 4.08 -5.74
CA GLY A 70 -5.44 3.54 -6.79
C GLY A 70 -4.04 4.13 -6.78
N VAL A 71 -3.04 3.26 -6.91
CA VAL A 71 -1.64 3.63 -7.18
C VAL A 71 -1.24 3.04 -8.52
N PHE A 72 -0.88 3.91 -9.47
CA PHE A 72 -0.50 3.56 -10.83
C PHE A 72 1.02 3.60 -10.95
N LEU A 73 1.64 2.47 -11.22
CA LEU A 73 3.07 2.34 -11.41
C LEU A 73 3.39 1.80 -12.80
N LYS A 74 4.61 2.02 -13.28
CA LYS A 74 5.08 1.44 -14.54
C LYS A 74 5.99 0.25 -14.23
N ASN A 75 5.66 -0.91 -14.79
CA ASN A 75 6.53 -2.08 -14.70
C ASN A 75 7.75 -1.94 -15.62
N GLU A 76 8.68 -2.89 -15.59
CA GLU A 76 9.89 -2.89 -16.42
C GLU A 76 9.59 -2.85 -17.93
N LYS A 77 8.40 -3.30 -18.35
CA LYS A 77 7.97 -3.26 -19.75
C LYS A 77 7.33 -1.93 -20.15
N GLY A 78 7.18 -1.00 -19.20
CA GLY A 78 6.48 0.28 -19.41
C GLY A 78 4.95 0.16 -19.39
N GLU A 79 4.41 -1.01 -19.00
CA GLU A 79 2.98 -1.24 -18.85
C GLU A 79 2.50 -0.75 -17.47
N ASP A 80 1.20 -0.49 -17.33
CA ASP A 80 0.63 -0.04 -16.07
C ASP A 80 0.40 -1.22 -15.12
N ASP A 81 0.98 -1.14 -13.94
CA ASP A 81 0.53 -1.84 -12.76
C ASP A 81 -0.46 -0.95 -11.98
N TYR A 82 -1.48 -1.56 -11.43
CA TYR A 82 -2.50 -0.90 -10.60
C TYR A 82 -2.62 -1.61 -9.26
N LEU A 83 -2.34 -0.89 -8.20
CA LEU A 83 -2.36 -1.38 -6.83
C LEU A 83 -3.34 -0.59 -5.99
N GLU A 84 -3.99 -1.23 -5.03
CA GLU A 84 -4.84 -0.58 -4.04
C GLU A 84 -4.35 -0.89 -2.62
N PRO A 85 -3.24 -0.27 -2.18
CA PRO A 85 -2.71 -0.49 -0.84
C PRO A 85 -3.68 -0.02 0.24
N ASP A 86 -3.57 -0.63 1.41
CA ASP A 86 -4.47 -0.31 2.53
C ASP A 86 -4.36 1.15 2.98
N ILE A 87 -3.13 1.69 3.02
CA ILE A 87 -2.87 3.10 3.33
C ILE A 87 -1.70 3.60 2.49
N VAL A 88 -1.84 4.82 1.98
CA VAL A 88 -0.77 5.54 1.28
C VAL A 88 -0.62 6.96 1.80
N VAL A 89 0.61 7.46 1.85
CA VAL A 89 0.93 8.85 2.09
C VAL A 89 1.64 9.43 0.86
N VAL A 90 1.13 10.56 0.37
CA VAL A 90 1.64 11.25 -0.81
C VAL A 90 2.01 12.67 -0.42
N CYS A 91 3.26 13.05 -0.59
CA CYS A 91 3.76 14.40 -0.28
C CYS A 91 3.93 15.26 -1.53
N ASP A 92 4.14 14.64 -2.68
CA ASP A 92 4.10 15.30 -3.99
C ASP A 92 2.70 15.24 -4.58
N LEU A 93 1.90 16.27 -4.33
CA LEU A 93 0.50 16.34 -4.72
C LEU A 93 0.30 16.45 -6.25
N GLU A 94 1.33 16.75 -7.02
CA GLU A 94 1.26 16.74 -8.49
C GLU A 94 1.06 15.34 -9.06
N LYS A 95 1.35 14.29 -8.27
CA LYS A 95 1.05 12.89 -8.62
C LYS A 95 -0.42 12.50 -8.48
N LEU A 96 -1.24 13.36 -7.88
CA LEU A 96 -2.63 13.05 -7.55
C LEU A 96 -3.60 13.54 -8.62
N ASP A 97 -4.58 12.68 -8.95
CA ASP A 97 -5.79 13.07 -9.67
C ASP A 97 -7.01 12.35 -9.06
N GLU A 98 -8.19 12.53 -9.66
CA GLU A 98 -9.43 11.88 -9.19
C GLU A 98 -9.40 10.34 -9.23
N LYS A 99 -8.44 9.73 -9.91
CA LYS A 99 -8.29 8.27 -10.01
C LYS A 99 -7.31 7.70 -9.00
N GLY A 100 -6.42 8.51 -8.45
CA GLY A 100 -5.41 8.08 -7.49
C GLY A 100 -4.05 8.74 -7.64
N CYS A 101 -3.01 8.01 -7.26
CA CYS A 101 -1.61 8.45 -7.32
C CYS A 101 -0.91 7.85 -8.54
N HIS A 102 -0.35 8.72 -9.38
CA HIS A 102 0.42 8.34 -10.56
C HIS A 102 1.92 8.41 -10.27
N GLY A 103 2.54 7.27 -10.07
CA GLY A 103 3.92 7.12 -9.63
C GLY A 103 4.01 6.72 -8.15
N ALA A 104 5.25 6.58 -7.66
CA ALA A 104 5.50 6.10 -6.31
C ALA A 104 5.00 7.10 -5.24
N PRO A 105 4.13 6.67 -4.31
CA PRO A 105 3.85 7.44 -3.10
C PRO A 105 5.05 7.46 -2.18
N ASP A 106 5.03 8.33 -1.16
CA ASP A 106 6.13 8.43 -0.19
C ASP A 106 6.13 7.28 0.81
N TRP A 107 4.96 6.85 1.27
CA TRP A 107 4.81 5.77 2.23
C TRP A 107 3.62 4.90 1.88
N VAL A 108 3.82 3.58 1.91
CA VAL A 108 2.79 2.57 1.67
C VAL A 108 2.70 1.63 2.85
N ILE A 109 1.49 1.31 3.28
CA ILE A 109 1.22 0.32 4.31
C ILE A 109 0.25 -0.72 3.75
N GLU A 110 0.64 -1.99 3.85
CA GLU A 110 -0.22 -3.15 3.58
C GLU A 110 -0.49 -3.92 4.87
N ILE A 111 -1.74 -4.20 5.15
CA ILE A 111 -2.15 -5.02 6.29
C ILE A 111 -2.43 -6.43 5.77
N VAL A 112 -1.61 -7.38 6.17
CA VAL A 112 -1.62 -8.73 5.62
C VAL A 112 -2.91 -9.47 5.97
N SER A 113 -3.50 -10.08 4.95
CA SER A 113 -4.53 -11.11 5.09
C SER A 113 -3.97 -12.48 4.72
N PRO A 114 -4.63 -13.59 5.07
CA PRO A 114 -4.18 -14.93 4.64
C PRO A 114 -4.01 -15.07 3.13
N SER A 115 -4.88 -14.40 2.35
CA SER A 115 -4.87 -14.47 0.89
C SER A 115 -3.83 -13.55 0.24
N SER A 116 -3.44 -12.44 0.87
CA SER A 116 -2.49 -11.46 0.31
C SER A 116 -1.04 -11.69 0.71
N LYS A 117 -0.79 -12.46 1.79
CA LYS A 117 0.51 -12.60 2.47
C LYS A 117 1.70 -12.76 1.52
N LYS A 118 1.66 -13.75 0.63
CA LYS A 118 2.78 -14.02 -0.29
C LYS A 118 3.02 -12.84 -1.25
N ARG A 119 1.96 -12.20 -1.70
CA ARG A 119 2.02 -11.05 -2.60
C ARG A 119 2.62 -9.84 -1.91
N ASP A 120 2.16 -9.51 -0.69
CA ASP A 120 2.61 -8.35 0.07
C ASP A 120 4.08 -8.47 0.47
N TYR A 121 4.50 -9.65 0.94
CA TYR A 121 5.88 -9.89 1.38
C TYR A 121 6.90 -9.99 0.24
N LEU A 122 6.50 -10.41 -0.94
CA LEU A 122 7.43 -10.67 -2.05
C LEU A 122 7.23 -9.72 -3.22
N LYS A 123 6.07 -9.80 -3.90
CA LYS A 123 5.85 -9.03 -5.13
C LYS A 123 5.76 -7.53 -4.87
N LYS A 124 4.88 -7.13 -3.94
CA LYS A 124 4.67 -5.70 -3.66
C LYS A 124 5.90 -5.06 -3.02
N ALA A 125 6.62 -5.78 -2.14
CA ALA A 125 7.85 -5.26 -1.56
C ALA A 125 8.88 -4.94 -2.66
N ALA A 126 9.09 -5.83 -3.63
CA ALA A 126 9.98 -5.58 -4.75
C ALA A 126 9.49 -4.37 -5.58
N ILE A 127 8.22 -4.36 -6.00
CA ILE A 127 7.64 -3.28 -6.80
C ILE A 127 7.81 -1.93 -6.11
N TYR A 128 7.39 -1.80 -4.85
CA TYR A 128 7.45 -0.52 -4.15
C TYR A 128 8.89 -0.02 -3.97
N MET A 129 9.84 -0.91 -3.64
CA MET A 129 11.24 -0.51 -3.51
C MET A 129 11.88 -0.13 -4.85
N GLU A 130 11.65 -0.89 -5.91
CA GLU A 130 12.15 -0.60 -7.26
C GLU A 130 11.58 0.70 -7.84
N GLN A 131 10.32 1.01 -7.52
CA GLN A 131 9.65 2.22 -7.98
C GLN A 131 10.00 3.48 -7.17
N GLY A 132 10.77 3.33 -6.09
CA GLY A 132 11.25 4.46 -5.28
C GLY A 132 10.28 4.93 -4.21
N VAL A 133 9.40 4.06 -3.74
CA VAL A 133 8.63 4.31 -2.50
C VAL A 133 9.64 4.45 -1.35
N ARG A 134 9.56 5.56 -0.63
CA ARG A 134 10.54 5.88 0.42
C ARG A 134 10.43 4.96 1.63
N GLU A 135 9.20 4.55 1.96
CA GLU A 135 8.93 3.67 3.10
C GLU A 135 7.78 2.71 2.79
N TYR A 136 7.98 1.42 3.08
CA TYR A 136 6.96 0.38 2.90
C TYR A 136 6.82 -0.45 4.16
N TRP A 137 5.62 -0.52 4.71
CA TRP A 137 5.30 -1.31 5.90
C TRP A 137 4.39 -2.48 5.55
N ILE A 138 4.77 -3.66 6.03
CA ILE A 138 3.94 -4.86 6.01
C ILE A 138 3.50 -5.14 7.44
N VAL A 139 2.25 -4.84 7.75
CA VAL A 139 1.64 -5.09 9.06
C VAL A 139 1.00 -6.47 9.05
N ASP A 140 1.57 -7.43 9.77
CA ASP A 140 1.10 -8.82 9.82
C ASP A 140 0.43 -9.12 11.17
N PRO A 141 -0.91 -9.01 11.27
CA PRO A 141 -1.64 -9.25 12.52
C PRO A 141 -1.66 -10.72 12.97
N MET A 142 -1.34 -11.66 12.08
CA MET A 142 -1.27 -13.09 12.41
C MET A 142 0.03 -13.43 13.12
N ARG A 143 1.11 -12.70 12.83
CA ARG A 143 2.42 -12.86 13.44
C ARG A 143 2.72 -11.80 14.50
N GLU A 144 1.85 -10.79 14.62
CA GLU A 144 2.02 -9.61 15.48
C GLU A 144 3.37 -8.90 15.25
N VAL A 145 3.69 -8.70 13.98
CA VAL A 145 4.90 -8.00 13.55
C VAL A 145 4.61 -6.98 12.46
N THR A 146 5.46 -5.97 12.37
CA THR A 146 5.53 -5.04 11.24
C THR A 146 6.90 -5.14 10.61
N VAL A 147 6.96 -5.40 9.31
CA VAL A 147 8.18 -5.39 8.52
C VAL A 147 8.29 -4.05 7.82
N VAL A 148 9.36 -3.33 8.08
CA VAL A 148 9.59 -1.97 7.59
C VAL A 148 10.73 -1.96 6.60
N TYR A 149 10.47 -1.54 5.38
CA TYR A 149 11.46 -1.25 4.35
C TYR A 149 11.62 0.26 4.22
N LYS A 150 12.85 0.75 4.19
CA LYS A 150 13.19 2.15 3.93
C LYS A 150 14.18 2.22 2.78
N SER A 151 13.95 3.10 1.83
CA SER A 151 14.86 3.28 0.69
C SER A 151 16.28 3.73 1.11
N GLU A 152 16.37 4.48 2.20
CA GLU A 152 17.65 4.96 2.75
C GLU A 152 18.49 3.84 3.41
N GLU A 153 17.87 2.72 3.77
CA GLU A 153 18.52 1.56 4.41
C GLU A 153 18.86 0.45 3.40
N GLU A 154 19.16 0.82 2.15
CA GLU A 154 19.50 -0.11 1.06
C GLU A 154 18.46 -1.22 0.84
N GLY A 155 17.21 -0.98 1.28
CA GLY A 155 16.10 -1.92 1.13
C GLY A 155 16.14 -3.12 2.08
N PHE A 156 17.01 -3.16 3.07
CA PHE A 156 17.00 -4.22 4.10
C PHE A 156 15.83 -4.00 5.06
N PRO A 157 14.96 -5.00 5.25
CA PRO A 157 13.82 -4.85 6.14
C PRO A 157 14.22 -4.94 7.62
N VAL A 158 13.56 -4.13 8.45
CA VAL A 158 13.61 -4.24 9.91
C VAL A 158 12.27 -4.78 10.41
N ILE A 159 12.32 -5.75 11.32
CA ILE A 159 11.13 -6.37 11.90
C ILE A 159 10.90 -5.82 13.31
N HIS A 160 9.72 -5.24 13.54
CA HIS A 160 9.25 -4.78 14.84
C HIS A 160 8.10 -5.66 15.32
N LYS A 161 8.06 -5.98 16.61
CA LYS A 161 6.92 -6.66 17.23
C LYS A 161 5.82 -5.63 17.55
N PHE A 162 4.58 -6.09 17.58
CA PHE A 162 3.50 -5.27 18.11
C PHE A 162 3.81 -4.86 19.55
N GLY A 163 3.48 -3.63 19.93
CA GLY A 163 3.87 -3.03 21.20
C GLY A 163 5.20 -2.28 21.19
N GLU A 164 6.04 -2.48 20.18
CA GLU A 164 7.28 -1.71 20.01
C GLU A 164 7.00 -0.41 19.23
N PRO A 165 7.59 0.73 19.63
CA PRO A 165 7.49 1.97 18.85
C PRO A 165 8.29 1.84 17.55
N ILE A 166 7.68 2.23 16.44
CA ILE A 166 8.30 2.23 15.12
C ILE A 166 8.49 3.68 14.68
N LYS A 167 9.73 4.08 14.49
CA LYS A 167 10.04 5.41 13.95
C LYS A 167 9.72 5.46 12.46
N VAL A 168 8.83 6.38 12.08
CA VAL A 168 8.49 6.62 10.67
C VAL A 168 9.64 7.33 9.98
N GLY A 169 10.14 6.78 8.88
CA GLY A 169 11.35 7.30 8.21
C GLY A 169 11.11 8.59 7.44
N ILE A 170 9.92 8.77 6.85
CA ILE A 170 9.60 9.99 6.09
C ILE A 170 9.36 11.23 6.96
N TYR A 171 9.32 11.06 8.30
CA TYR A 171 9.13 12.14 9.27
C TYR A 171 10.18 12.06 10.38
N GLU A 172 10.65 13.21 10.87
CA GLU A 172 11.73 13.27 11.86
C GLU A 172 11.30 12.86 13.28
N ASP A 173 10.08 13.20 13.69
CA ASP A 173 9.58 13.11 15.05
C ASP A 173 8.24 12.35 15.16
N PHE A 174 8.04 11.35 14.30
CA PHE A 174 6.84 10.52 14.30
C PHE A 174 7.16 9.07 14.60
N GLU A 175 6.44 8.54 15.59
CA GLU A 175 6.49 7.12 15.95
C GLU A 175 5.08 6.56 16.05
N ILE A 176 4.91 5.32 15.65
CA ILE A 176 3.65 4.56 15.78
C ILE A 176 3.91 3.28 16.55
N THR A 177 3.04 2.99 17.52
CA THR A 177 3.03 1.71 18.25
C THR A 177 1.76 0.94 17.90
N ILE A 178 1.89 -0.18 17.22
CA ILE A 178 0.78 -1.06 16.84
C ILE A 178 0.51 -2.03 18.00
N LYS A 179 -0.78 -2.17 18.38
CA LYS A 179 -1.22 -3.00 19.51
C LYS A 179 -2.08 -4.16 19.05
#